data_350b047b77ace85f63930b75b584eab4
#
_entry.id   350b047b77ace85f63930b75b584eab4
#
_cell.length_a   1.000
_cell.length_b   1.000
_cell.length_c   1.000
_cell.angle_alpha   90.00
_cell.angle_beta   90.00
_cell.angle_gamma   90.00
#
_symmetry.space_group_name_H-M   'P 1'
#
loop_
_entity.id
_entity.type
_entity.pdbx_description
1 polymer ?
#
loop_
_entity_poly.entity_id
_entity_poly.type
_entity_poly.pdbx_seq_one_letter_code
_entity_poly.pdbx_strand_id
1 'polypeptide(L)'
;MESKLNDYLSDLVSINSINPDLSSEGQGEYEIAQYVASHFKKIGIDYNLDEVVNDRYNVSALLNGQDRNKILFMNGHLDTVGAEGIENPFTLRKDGDRLYGRGTYDMLAG
;
A
#
# COMPACT_ATOMS: atom_id res chain seq x y z
N MET A 1 -11.29 -9.91 -12.74
CA MET A 1 -10.16 -8.99 -12.48
C MET A 1 -10.57 -7.83 -11.57
N GLU A 2 -11.61 -7.10 -11.90
CA GLU A 2 -12.12 -5.97 -11.10
C GLU A 2 -12.39 -6.35 -9.63
N SER A 3 -13.09 -7.46 -9.38
CA SER A 3 -13.35 -7.98 -8.03
C SER A 3 -12.06 -8.18 -7.23
N LYS A 4 -11.03 -8.73 -7.86
CA LYS A 4 -9.74 -9.02 -7.22
C LYS A 4 -8.96 -7.74 -6.88
N LEU A 5 -9.02 -6.73 -7.75
CA LEU A 5 -8.42 -5.42 -7.48
C LEU A 5 -9.14 -4.70 -6.33
N ASN A 6 -10.47 -4.81 -6.28
CA ASN A 6 -11.25 -4.25 -5.19
C ASN A 6 -10.93 -4.95 -3.85
N ASP A 7 -10.69 -6.26 -3.85
CA ASP A 7 -10.28 -6.99 -2.66
C ASP A 7 -8.92 -6.51 -2.15
N TYR A 8 -7.93 -6.36 -3.05
CA TYR A 8 -6.62 -5.83 -2.68
C TYR A 8 -6.72 -4.39 -2.15
N LEU A 9 -7.49 -3.54 -2.81
CA LEU A 9 -7.68 -2.17 -2.34
C LEU A 9 -8.38 -2.13 -0.98
N SER A 10 -9.37 -3.00 -0.76
CA SER A 10 -10.04 -3.13 0.54
C SER A 10 -9.08 -3.52 1.65
N ASP A 11 -8.20 -4.48 1.39
CA ASP A 11 -7.19 -4.92 2.34
C ASP A 11 -6.19 -3.79 2.65
N LEU A 12 -5.68 -3.11 1.62
CA LEU A 12 -4.74 -1.99 1.78
C LEU A 12 -5.37 -0.83 2.56
N VAL A 13 -6.61 -0.46 2.26
CA VAL A 13 -7.34 0.61 2.97
C VAL A 13 -7.60 0.24 4.43
N SER A 14 -7.79 -1.06 4.73
CA SER A 14 -8.05 -1.50 6.11
C SER A 14 -6.86 -1.33 7.05
N ILE A 15 -5.66 -1.15 6.51
CA ILE A 15 -4.43 -0.96 7.28
C ILE A 15 -4.19 0.53 7.50
N ASN A 16 -4.05 0.94 8.76
CA ASN A 16 -3.65 2.31 9.07
C ASN A 16 -2.19 2.53 8.68
N SER A 17 -1.96 3.21 7.57
CA SER A 17 -0.64 3.61 7.08
C SER A 17 -0.43 5.13 7.09
N ILE A 18 -1.16 5.82 7.95
CA ILE A 18 -1.03 7.27 8.10
C ILE A 18 0.41 7.63 8.48
N ASN A 19 0.95 8.60 7.77
CA ASN A 19 2.29 9.12 8.02
C ASN A 19 2.35 9.81 9.39
N PRO A 20 3.20 9.32 10.32
CA PRO A 20 3.28 9.88 11.68
C PRO A 20 3.87 11.29 11.72
N ASP A 21 4.58 11.73 10.68
CA ASP A 21 5.08 13.10 10.58
C ASP A 21 3.97 14.09 10.19
N LEU A 22 2.85 13.59 9.67
CA LEU A 22 1.71 14.41 9.21
C LEU A 22 0.52 14.37 10.17
N SER A 23 0.41 13.35 11.01
CA SER A 23 -0.72 13.19 11.94
C SER A 23 -0.30 12.40 13.17
N SER A 24 -0.81 12.80 14.34
CA SER A 24 -0.62 12.07 15.60
C SER A 24 -1.29 10.68 15.61
N GLU A 25 -2.19 10.40 14.69
CA GLU A 25 -2.81 9.09 14.49
C GLU A 25 -1.97 8.16 13.62
N GLY A 26 -0.84 8.65 13.09
CA GLY A 26 0.02 7.94 12.17
C GLY A 26 0.73 6.75 12.82
N GLN A 27 0.56 5.57 12.23
CA GLN A 27 1.23 4.34 12.64
C GLN A 27 2.41 3.96 11.74
N GLY A 28 2.61 4.70 10.65
CA GLY A 28 3.67 4.44 9.68
C GLY A 28 3.36 3.28 8.75
N GLU A 29 4.36 2.87 7.97
CA GLU A 29 4.19 1.94 6.85
C GLU A 29 4.54 0.49 7.19
N TYR A 30 4.92 0.18 8.43
CA TYR A 30 5.37 -1.19 8.78
C TYR A 30 4.33 -2.26 8.43
N GLU A 31 3.10 -2.10 8.88
CA GLU A 31 2.05 -3.11 8.70
C GLU A 31 1.65 -3.27 7.24
N ILE A 32 1.46 -2.16 6.51
CA ILE A 32 1.11 -2.20 5.10
C ILE A 32 2.27 -2.75 4.24
N ALA A 33 3.51 -2.42 4.57
CA ALA A 33 4.68 -2.97 3.89
C ALA A 33 4.80 -4.48 4.11
N GLN A 34 4.50 -4.97 5.31
CA GLN A 34 4.43 -6.40 5.58
C GLN A 34 3.32 -7.10 4.79
N TYR A 35 2.15 -6.48 4.68
CA TYR A 35 1.06 -7.01 3.85
C TYR A 35 1.52 -7.17 2.39
N VAL A 36 2.12 -6.14 1.80
CA VAL A 36 2.64 -6.19 0.43
C VAL A 36 3.74 -7.24 0.28
N ALA A 37 4.69 -7.29 1.22
CA ALA A 37 5.76 -8.30 1.23
C ALA A 37 5.21 -9.73 1.29
N SER A 38 4.19 -9.97 2.11
CA SER A 38 3.53 -11.27 2.22
C SER A 38 2.87 -11.69 0.89
N HIS A 39 2.35 -10.72 0.15
CA HIS A 39 1.79 -10.95 -1.17
C HIS A 39 2.85 -11.35 -2.19
N PHE A 40 3.99 -10.64 -2.23
CA PHE A 40 5.12 -11.03 -3.08
C PHE A 40 5.61 -12.44 -2.75
N LYS A 41 5.74 -12.77 -1.46
CA LYS A 41 6.08 -14.12 -1.02
C LYS A 41 5.09 -15.16 -1.54
N LYS A 42 3.80 -14.90 -1.42
CA LYS A 42 2.73 -15.83 -1.86
C LYS A 42 2.78 -16.12 -3.35
N ILE A 43 3.14 -15.15 -4.17
CA ILE A 43 3.24 -15.31 -5.63
C ILE A 43 4.65 -15.67 -6.12
N GLY A 44 5.61 -15.88 -5.20
CA GLY A 44 6.95 -16.36 -5.51
C GLY A 44 7.87 -15.31 -6.14
N ILE A 45 7.66 -14.04 -5.84
CA ILE A 45 8.53 -12.95 -6.29
C ILE A 45 9.53 -12.61 -5.17
N ASP A 46 10.81 -12.48 -5.53
CA ASP A 46 11.84 -12.03 -4.61
C ASP A 46 11.58 -10.60 -4.16
N TYR A 47 11.67 -10.37 -2.85
CA TYR A 47 11.39 -9.06 -2.26
C TYR A 47 12.34 -8.74 -1.11
N ASN A 48 12.47 -7.45 -0.83
CA ASN A 48 13.10 -6.93 0.37
C ASN A 48 12.13 -6.06 1.15
N LEU A 49 12.27 -6.10 2.46
CA LEU A 49 11.56 -5.24 3.40
C LEU A 49 12.63 -4.49 4.21
N ASP A 50 12.78 -3.20 3.94
CA ASP A 50 13.87 -2.39 4.48
C ASP A 50 13.34 -1.33 5.43
N GLU A 51 13.80 -1.36 6.69
CA GLU A 51 13.58 -0.27 7.62
C GLU A 51 14.50 0.91 7.28
N VAL A 52 13.90 2.04 6.93
CA VAL A 52 14.65 3.25 6.54
C VAL A 52 14.97 4.10 7.77
N VAL A 53 13.97 4.32 8.61
CA VAL A 53 14.06 4.95 9.93
C VAL A 53 12.98 4.33 10.81
N ASN A 54 13.06 4.49 12.12
CA ASN A 54 12.15 3.92 13.13
C ASN A 54 10.74 3.58 12.62
N ASP A 55 10.46 2.29 12.44
CA ASP A 55 9.18 1.73 11.98
C ASP A 55 8.68 2.24 10.62
N ARG A 56 9.53 2.94 9.85
CA ARG A 56 9.24 3.40 8.49
C ARG A 56 9.90 2.47 7.48
N TYR A 57 9.11 1.74 6.71
CA TYR A 57 9.56 0.65 5.86
C TYR A 57 9.32 0.91 4.38
N ASN A 58 10.31 0.53 3.56
CA ASN A 58 10.13 0.31 2.14
C ASN A 58 9.97 -1.18 1.87
N VAL A 59 9.16 -1.52 0.90
CA VAL A 59 9.11 -2.86 0.31
C VAL A 59 9.47 -2.76 -1.16
N SER A 60 10.40 -3.59 -1.60
CA SER A 60 10.82 -3.67 -3.00
C SER A 60 10.77 -5.10 -3.50
N ALA A 61 10.50 -5.27 -4.77
CA ALA A 61 10.48 -6.57 -5.42
C ALA A 61 11.16 -6.52 -6.77
N LEU A 62 11.78 -7.62 -7.16
CA LEU A 62 12.46 -7.75 -8.44
C LEU A 62 11.90 -8.93 -9.22
N LEU A 63 11.38 -8.64 -10.40
CA LEU A 63 11.00 -9.65 -11.37
C LEU A 63 12.00 -9.63 -12.52
N ASN A 64 12.75 -10.73 -12.68
CA ASN A 64 13.75 -10.84 -13.73
C ASN A 64 13.10 -11.03 -15.10
N GLY A 65 13.41 -10.12 -16.01
CA GLY A 65 13.06 -10.22 -17.42
C GLY A 65 14.11 -10.98 -18.25
N GLN A 66 13.85 -11.14 -19.53
CA GLN A 66 14.76 -11.79 -20.47
C GLN A 66 15.98 -10.92 -20.80
N ASP A 67 15.79 -9.62 -20.98
CA ASP A 67 16.84 -8.65 -21.26
C ASP A 67 17.21 -7.88 -20.00
N ARG A 68 18.35 -8.25 -19.38
CA ARG A 68 18.83 -7.61 -18.14
C ARG A 68 19.41 -6.22 -18.33
N ASN A 69 19.57 -5.75 -19.57
CA ASN A 69 20.02 -4.40 -19.86
C ASN A 69 18.88 -3.39 -19.88
N LYS A 70 17.64 -3.86 -19.79
CA LYS A 70 16.44 -3.02 -19.76
C LYS A 70 15.72 -3.21 -18.42
N ILE A 71 15.44 -2.10 -17.77
CA ILE A 71 14.75 -2.08 -16.47
C ILE A 71 13.50 -1.22 -16.61
N LEU A 72 12.36 -1.79 -16.23
CA LEU A 72 11.16 -1.02 -15.92
C LEU A 72 11.13 -0.82 -14.41
N PHE A 73 11.23 0.44 -13.97
CA PHE A 73 11.11 0.78 -12.57
C PHE A 73 9.72 1.35 -12.28
N MET A 74 8.99 0.70 -11.38
CA MET A 74 7.68 1.14 -10.89
C MET A 74 7.82 1.59 -9.45
N ASN A 75 7.35 2.78 -9.15
CA ASN A 75 7.46 3.37 -7.81
C ASN A 75 6.11 3.92 -7.35
N GLY A 76 5.81 3.71 -6.08
CA GLY A 76 4.63 4.24 -5.41
C GLY A 76 4.91 4.43 -3.93
N HIS A 77 4.03 5.11 -3.21
CA HIS A 77 4.13 5.26 -1.76
C HIS A 77 3.00 4.51 -1.04
N LEU A 78 3.29 4.06 0.18
CA LEU A 78 2.36 3.29 1.01
C LEU A 78 1.72 4.13 2.12
N ASP A 79 2.35 5.25 2.48
CA ASP A 79 1.81 6.14 3.49
C ASP A 79 0.60 6.94 2.99
N THR A 80 -0.23 7.32 3.92
CA THR A 80 -1.39 8.17 3.69
C THR A 80 -1.37 9.38 4.60
N VAL A 81 -2.15 10.40 4.26
CA VAL A 81 -2.37 11.56 5.13
C VAL A 81 -3.37 11.22 6.24
N GLY A 82 -3.50 12.10 7.22
CA GLY A 82 -4.45 11.96 8.33
C GLY A 82 -5.90 11.71 7.86
N ALA A 83 -6.69 11.13 8.75
CA ALA A 83 -8.07 10.75 8.48
C ALA A 83 -9.07 11.44 9.41
N GLU A 84 -8.65 12.51 10.05
CA GLU A 84 -9.47 13.28 11.00
C GLU A 84 -10.75 13.78 10.32
N GLY A 85 -11.90 13.54 10.95
CA GLY A 85 -13.21 13.94 10.45
C GLY A 85 -13.78 13.06 9.34
N ILE A 86 -13.09 11.97 8.96
CA ILE A 86 -13.60 11.01 7.99
C ILE A 86 -14.22 9.83 8.74
N GLU A 87 -15.48 9.54 8.43
CA GLU A 87 -16.18 8.39 9.00
C GLU A 87 -15.67 7.10 8.35
N ASN A 88 -15.29 6.12 9.20
CA ASN A 88 -14.79 4.81 8.76
C ASN A 88 -13.69 4.88 7.69
N PRO A 89 -12.58 5.62 7.92
CA PRO A 89 -11.58 5.88 6.88
C PRO A 89 -10.87 4.61 6.38
N PHE A 90 -10.82 3.56 7.21
CA PHE A 90 -10.16 2.29 6.92
C PHE A 90 -11.14 1.18 6.48
N THR A 91 -12.33 1.57 6.09
CA THR A 91 -13.32 0.65 5.52
C THR A 91 -13.65 1.09 4.09
N LEU A 92 -13.27 0.27 3.11
CA LEU A 92 -13.59 0.57 1.72
C LEU A 92 -15.11 0.53 1.51
N ARG A 93 -15.67 1.64 1.08
CA ARG A 93 -17.10 1.76 0.76
C ARG A 93 -17.28 1.94 -0.75
N LYS A 94 -18.16 1.14 -1.33
CA LYS A 94 -18.55 1.27 -2.74
C LYS A 94 -19.91 1.97 -2.83
N ASP A 95 -20.00 2.94 -3.76
CA ASP A 95 -21.23 3.64 -4.09
C ASP A 95 -21.27 3.85 -5.61
N GLY A 96 -22.08 3.05 -6.28
CA GLY A 96 -22.08 2.97 -7.74
C GLY A 96 -20.74 2.49 -8.30
N ASP A 97 -20.09 3.34 -9.08
CA ASP A 97 -18.77 3.11 -9.68
C ASP A 97 -17.62 3.75 -8.89
N ARG A 98 -17.92 4.31 -7.70
CA ARG A 98 -16.94 5.00 -6.87
C ARG A 98 -16.58 4.19 -5.64
N LEU A 99 -15.30 4.29 -5.25
CA LEU A 99 -14.75 3.67 -4.03
C LEU A 99 -14.26 4.78 -3.09
N TYR A 100 -14.61 4.65 -1.82
CA TYR A 100 -14.27 5.62 -0.78
C TYR A 100 -13.50 4.95 0.36
N GLY A 101 -12.49 5.62 0.85
CA GLY A 101 -11.64 5.21 1.97
C GLY A 101 -10.35 6.03 1.98
N ARG A 102 -9.65 6.07 3.11
CA ARG A 102 -8.37 6.79 3.18
C ARG A 102 -7.36 6.13 2.24
N GLY A 103 -6.72 6.93 1.39
CA GLY A 103 -5.70 6.47 0.45
C GLY A 103 -6.22 5.86 -0.86
N THR A 104 -7.53 5.76 -1.08
CA THR A 104 -8.10 5.18 -2.31
C THR A 104 -7.67 5.90 -3.58
N TYR A 105 -7.40 7.19 -3.50
CA TYR A 105 -6.94 7.99 -4.64
C TYR A 105 -5.41 8.19 -4.62
N ASP A 106 -4.84 8.49 -3.47
CA ASP A 106 -3.44 8.81 -3.29
C ASP A 106 -2.82 7.93 -2.18
N MET A 107 -2.15 6.80 -2.51
CA MET A 107 -2.17 6.20 -3.87
C MET A 107 -2.32 4.68 -3.78
N LEU A 108 -3.11 4.15 -2.81
CA LEU A 108 -3.26 2.70 -2.60
C LEU A 108 -3.91 1.96 -3.79
N ALA A 109 -4.55 2.69 -4.70
CA ALA A 109 -5.12 2.10 -5.92
C ALA A 109 -4.17 2.15 -7.13
N GLY A 110 -2.97 2.73 -6.98
CA GLY A 110 -1.98 2.88 -8.04
C GLY A 110 -1.17 1.63 -8.39
#